data_d09f273f60f5d0e3dd98c57ec6ec8939
#
_entry.id   d09f273f60f5d0e3dd98c57ec6ec8939
#
_cell.length_a   1.000
_cell.length_b   1.000
_cell.length_c   1.000
_cell.angle_alpha   90.00
_cell.angle_beta   90.00
_cell.angle_gamma   90.00
#
_symmetry.space_group_name_H-M   'P 1'
#
loop_
_entity.id
_entity.type
_entity.pdbx_description
1 polymer ?
#
loop_
_entity_poly.entity_id
_entity_poly.type
_entity_poly.pdbx_seq_one_letter_code
_entity_poly.pdbx_strand_id
1 'polypeptide(L)'
;MSGGGTGIGAATARRLAAAGARVVVMGRRAGPVEEVAAEIGGLACVGDSAAPADAERAITLAAGELGGLDVLIANAGGDGSAAALDVDDGLWEAVLRSNLTSSFVLARAALPALAERSGAIVVVSSVAGLFAIPDDVGYTAAKHALLGLTRSLARDYGPRGVRVNAVCPAWTRTPGADASMDRLGERRGVDREGAYRLTTAHVPLRRPVTADEVAAACVFLASPDASAITGAVLPVDGGSSAVDLSTAAFDDP
;
A
#
# COMPACT_ATOMS: atom_id res chain seq x y z
N MET A 1 10.21 4.76 1.50
CA MET A 1 8.92 4.24 1.96
C MET A 1 7.91 5.36 2.02
N SER A 2 6.88 5.40 1.18
CA SER A 2 5.81 6.40 1.26
C SER A 2 4.65 5.92 2.14
N GLY A 3 3.94 6.87 2.80
CA GLY A 3 2.92 6.56 3.80
C GLY A 3 3.49 5.80 5.00
N GLY A 4 4.77 6.02 5.33
CA GLY A 4 5.51 5.22 6.29
C GLY A 4 5.24 5.54 7.77
N GLY A 5 4.46 6.58 8.07
CA GLY A 5 4.23 7.00 9.46
C GLY A 5 3.17 6.19 10.22
N THR A 6 2.32 5.39 9.57
CA THR A 6 1.27 4.60 10.23
C THR A 6 0.93 3.32 9.48
N GLY A 7 0.19 2.42 10.13
CA GLY A 7 -0.39 1.22 9.52
C GLY A 7 0.61 0.33 8.79
N ILE A 8 0.25 -0.12 7.58
CA ILE A 8 1.08 -0.99 6.74
C ILE A 8 2.44 -0.37 6.46
N GLY A 9 2.48 0.95 6.20
CA GLY A 9 3.73 1.65 5.93
C GLY A 9 4.70 1.61 7.10
N ALA A 10 4.25 1.93 8.30
CA ALA A 10 5.08 1.88 9.50
C ALA A 10 5.57 0.45 9.80
N ALA A 11 4.68 -0.55 9.69
CA ALA A 11 5.06 -1.95 9.87
C ALA A 11 6.11 -2.39 8.83
N THR A 12 5.95 -1.97 7.57
CA THR A 12 6.93 -2.28 6.51
C THR A 12 8.28 -1.60 6.76
N ALA A 13 8.27 -0.32 7.22
CA ALA A 13 9.51 0.38 7.56
C ALA A 13 10.27 -0.33 8.69
N ARG A 14 9.57 -0.75 9.75
CA ARG A 14 10.15 -1.53 10.87
C ARG A 14 10.76 -2.85 10.40
N ARG A 15 10.03 -3.61 9.58
CA ARG A 15 10.52 -4.90 9.06
C ARG A 15 11.73 -4.73 8.13
N LEU A 16 11.75 -3.71 7.27
CA LEU A 16 12.89 -3.40 6.43
C LEU A 16 14.12 -3.06 7.29
N ALA A 17 13.95 -2.22 8.32
CA ALA A 17 15.03 -1.87 9.24
C ALA A 17 15.54 -3.10 10.03
N ALA A 18 14.62 -3.95 10.52
CA ALA A 18 14.98 -5.20 11.20
C ALA A 18 15.73 -6.19 10.27
N ALA A 19 15.48 -6.12 8.96
CA ALA A 19 16.25 -6.85 7.94
C ALA A 19 17.58 -6.17 7.55
N GLY A 20 17.98 -5.10 8.24
CA GLY A 20 19.26 -4.39 8.02
C GLY A 20 19.20 -3.29 6.95
N ALA A 21 18.03 -2.96 6.40
CA ALA A 21 17.91 -1.86 5.46
C ALA A 21 17.90 -0.50 6.17
N ARG A 22 18.54 0.50 5.58
CA ARG A 22 18.38 1.91 5.98
C ARG A 22 17.18 2.50 5.27
N VAL A 23 16.25 3.15 6.00
CA VAL A 23 14.95 3.54 5.49
C VAL A 23 14.73 5.04 5.55
N VAL A 24 14.30 5.64 4.43
CA VAL A 24 13.68 6.96 4.43
C VAL A 24 12.17 6.77 4.60
N VAL A 25 11.61 7.30 5.68
CA VAL A 25 10.17 7.30 5.99
C VAL A 25 9.56 8.58 5.45
N MET A 26 8.64 8.47 4.49
CA MET A 26 7.99 9.63 3.87
C MET A 26 6.48 9.67 4.17
N GLY A 27 5.96 10.86 4.40
CA GLY A 27 4.52 11.11 4.57
C GLY A 27 4.21 12.57 4.87
N ARG A 28 2.93 12.93 4.81
CA ARG A 28 2.49 14.33 4.98
C ARG A 28 2.47 14.82 6.43
N ARG A 29 2.31 13.92 7.39
CA ARG A 29 2.20 14.26 8.82
C ARG A 29 3.57 14.10 9.48
N ALA A 30 4.14 15.22 9.96
CA ALA A 30 5.47 15.24 10.53
C ALA A 30 5.61 14.29 11.72
N GLY A 31 4.79 14.42 12.77
CA GLY A 31 4.90 13.61 13.98
C GLY A 31 5.01 12.10 13.73
N PRO A 32 4.02 11.44 13.09
CA PRO A 32 4.11 10.00 12.83
C PRO A 32 5.29 9.59 11.94
N VAL A 33 5.73 10.43 11.00
CA VAL A 33 6.88 10.15 10.14
C VAL A 33 8.19 10.21 10.93
N GLU A 34 8.35 11.24 11.74
CA GLU A 34 9.53 11.45 12.58
C GLU A 34 9.66 10.40 13.69
N GLU A 35 8.51 10.03 14.30
CA GLU A 35 8.45 8.99 15.32
C GLU A 35 8.92 7.64 14.77
N VAL A 36 8.37 7.19 13.64
CA VAL A 36 8.78 5.92 13.02
C VAL A 36 10.23 5.98 12.54
N ALA A 37 10.67 7.10 11.95
CA ALA A 37 12.05 7.26 11.51
C ALA A 37 13.03 7.18 12.70
N ALA A 38 12.72 7.86 13.81
CA ALA A 38 13.54 7.81 15.02
C ALA A 38 13.60 6.40 15.63
N GLU A 39 12.44 5.71 15.70
CA GLU A 39 12.35 4.35 16.24
C GLU A 39 13.25 3.36 15.50
N ILE A 40 13.33 3.47 14.17
CA ILE A 40 14.11 2.53 13.33
C ILE A 40 15.53 3.02 13.00
N GLY A 41 15.96 4.15 13.54
CA GLY A 41 17.24 4.77 13.17
C GLY A 41 17.31 5.19 11.70
N GLY A 42 16.17 5.50 11.11
CA GLY A 42 16.02 5.91 9.70
C GLY A 42 15.97 7.44 9.55
N LEU A 43 15.61 7.89 8.34
CA LEU A 43 15.49 9.30 8.00
C LEU A 43 14.03 9.68 7.75
N ALA A 44 13.60 10.83 8.28
CA ALA A 44 12.28 11.39 8.04
C ALA A 44 12.27 12.29 6.79
N CYS A 45 11.28 12.14 5.93
CA CYS A 45 11.01 13.04 4.81
C CYS A 45 9.54 13.47 4.84
N VAL A 46 9.25 14.61 5.46
CA VAL A 46 7.88 15.15 5.50
C VAL A 46 7.55 15.77 4.15
N GLY A 47 6.50 15.25 3.48
CA GLY A 47 6.09 15.73 2.17
C GLY A 47 4.97 14.91 1.55
N ASP A 48 4.44 15.41 0.42
CA ASP A 48 3.42 14.75 -0.40
C ASP A 48 4.08 13.95 -1.53
N SER A 49 3.95 12.63 -1.50
CA SER A 49 4.50 11.76 -2.56
C SER A 49 3.87 11.96 -3.95
N ALA A 50 2.75 12.70 -4.04
CA ALA A 50 2.15 13.14 -5.29
C ALA A 50 2.71 14.48 -5.79
N ALA A 51 3.58 15.16 -5.03
CA ALA A 51 4.26 16.37 -5.41
C ALA A 51 5.66 16.03 -5.97
N PRO A 52 5.99 16.38 -7.24
CA PRO A 52 7.27 16.02 -7.84
C PRO A 52 8.49 16.46 -7.01
N ALA A 53 8.48 17.70 -6.51
CA ALA A 53 9.60 18.23 -5.72
C ALA A 53 9.80 17.45 -4.40
N ASP A 54 8.72 17.02 -3.73
CA ASP A 54 8.82 16.23 -2.52
C ASP A 54 9.29 14.79 -2.79
N ALA A 55 8.83 14.20 -3.91
CA ALA A 55 9.30 12.91 -4.36
C ALA A 55 10.81 12.94 -4.69
N GLU A 56 11.25 13.92 -5.46
CA GLU A 56 12.66 14.13 -5.80
C GLU A 56 13.52 14.34 -4.54
N ARG A 57 13.05 15.14 -3.57
CA ARG A 57 13.73 15.34 -2.29
C ARG A 57 13.89 14.04 -1.52
N ALA A 58 12.85 13.19 -1.48
CA ALA A 58 12.93 11.89 -0.79
C ALA A 58 13.94 10.95 -1.45
N ILE A 59 14.02 10.92 -2.78
CA ILE A 59 14.98 10.10 -3.51
C ILE A 59 16.39 10.65 -3.36
N THR A 60 16.58 11.97 -3.44
CA THR A 60 17.87 12.63 -3.20
C THR A 60 18.38 12.36 -1.80
N LEU A 61 17.50 12.42 -0.80
CA LEU A 61 17.85 12.09 0.59
C LEU A 61 18.34 10.62 0.71
N ALA A 62 17.63 9.68 0.05
CA ALA A 62 18.05 8.27 0.07
C ALA A 62 19.38 8.08 -0.66
N ALA A 63 19.55 8.65 -1.82
CA ALA A 63 20.79 8.51 -2.61
C ALA A 63 22.00 9.13 -1.89
N GLY A 64 21.84 10.33 -1.31
CA GLY A 64 22.91 11.07 -0.65
C GLY A 64 23.30 10.47 0.72
N GLU A 65 22.32 10.34 1.61
CA GLU A 65 22.58 9.95 2.99
C GLU A 65 22.70 8.42 3.18
N LEU A 66 22.03 7.63 2.34
CA LEU A 66 22.05 6.17 2.43
C LEU A 66 22.96 5.50 1.38
N GLY A 67 23.54 6.28 0.47
CA GLY A 67 24.49 5.79 -0.54
C GLY A 67 23.84 5.05 -1.71
N GLY A 68 22.54 5.25 -1.94
CA GLY A 68 21.79 4.68 -3.06
C GLY A 68 20.37 4.29 -2.71
N LEU A 69 19.63 3.81 -3.71
CA LEU A 69 18.26 3.35 -3.55
C LEU A 69 18.08 1.94 -4.15
N ASP A 70 17.86 0.97 -3.30
CA ASP A 70 17.65 -0.42 -3.70
C ASP A 70 16.16 -0.79 -3.77
N VAL A 71 15.33 -0.17 -2.92
CA VAL A 71 13.91 -0.53 -2.77
C VAL A 71 13.04 0.71 -2.64
N LEU A 72 11.96 0.75 -3.41
CA LEU A 72 10.85 1.66 -3.22
C LEU A 72 9.60 0.90 -2.77
N ILE A 73 9.01 1.29 -1.65
CA ILE A 73 7.66 0.86 -1.27
C ILE A 73 6.71 2.03 -1.48
N ALA A 74 5.85 1.93 -2.50
CA ALA A 74 4.82 2.91 -2.83
C ALA A 74 3.52 2.52 -2.11
N ASN A 75 3.34 3.02 -0.87
CA ASN A 75 2.21 2.64 -0.01
C ASN A 75 1.27 3.82 0.30
N ALA A 76 1.69 5.07 0.05
CA ALA A 76 0.82 6.21 0.32
C ALA A 76 -0.53 6.06 -0.37
N GLY A 77 -1.59 6.36 0.36
CA GLY A 77 -2.97 6.28 -0.10
C GLY A 77 -3.94 6.67 1.01
N GLY A 78 -5.20 6.74 0.67
CA GLY A 78 -6.30 7.02 1.60
C GLY A 78 -7.62 6.62 0.97
N ASP A 79 -8.65 6.56 1.81
CA ASP A 79 -10.02 6.37 1.39
C ASP A 79 -10.60 7.67 0.79
N GLY A 80 -11.76 7.57 0.25
CA GLY A 80 -12.54 8.65 -0.37
C GLY A 80 -13.88 8.06 -0.80
N SER A 81 -14.45 7.27 0.15
CA SER A 81 -15.64 6.46 -0.11
C SER A 81 -16.85 7.34 -0.38
N ALA A 82 -17.37 7.23 -1.60
CA ALA A 82 -18.67 7.77 -2.01
C ALA A 82 -19.19 7.01 -3.23
N ALA A 83 -20.52 6.92 -3.38
CA ALA A 83 -21.15 6.40 -4.58
C ALA A 83 -20.95 7.36 -5.76
N ALA A 84 -21.05 6.87 -6.99
CA ALA A 84 -20.72 7.65 -8.19
C ALA A 84 -21.50 8.97 -8.32
N LEU A 85 -22.74 9.03 -7.84
CA LEU A 85 -23.56 10.25 -7.88
C LEU A 85 -23.16 11.27 -6.81
N ASP A 86 -22.44 10.85 -5.77
CA ASP A 86 -22.02 11.66 -4.64
C ASP A 86 -20.56 12.10 -4.76
N VAL A 87 -19.84 11.65 -5.81
CA VAL A 87 -18.46 12.04 -6.09
C VAL A 87 -18.46 13.27 -6.98
N ASP A 88 -18.01 14.40 -6.45
CA ASP A 88 -17.67 15.56 -7.27
C ASP A 88 -16.28 15.44 -7.90
N ASP A 89 -15.98 16.33 -8.86
CA ASP A 89 -14.68 16.31 -9.56
C ASP A 89 -13.50 16.51 -8.59
N GLY A 90 -13.67 17.33 -7.55
CA GLY A 90 -12.63 17.58 -6.55
C GLY A 90 -12.30 16.35 -5.70
N LEU A 91 -13.32 15.62 -5.25
CA LEU A 91 -13.14 14.35 -4.52
C LEU A 91 -12.50 13.29 -5.44
N TRP A 92 -12.98 13.18 -6.68
CA TRP A 92 -12.40 12.28 -7.67
C TRP A 92 -10.90 12.52 -7.87
N GLU A 93 -10.52 13.77 -8.14
CA GLU A 93 -9.13 14.15 -8.32
C GLU A 93 -8.29 13.92 -7.07
N ALA A 94 -8.81 14.23 -5.88
CA ALA A 94 -8.12 14.01 -4.62
C ALA A 94 -7.84 12.53 -4.35
N VAL A 95 -8.80 11.64 -4.65
CA VAL A 95 -8.64 10.20 -4.49
C VAL A 95 -7.62 9.65 -5.49
N LEU A 96 -7.70 10.02 -6.76
CA LEU A 96 -6.70 9.62 -7.75
C LEU A 96 -5.32 10.16 -7.39
N ARG A 97 -5.24 11.41 -6.95
CA ARG A 97 -3.97 12.04 -6.54
C ARG A 97 -3.32 11.28 -5.38
N SER A 98 -4.09 10.98 -4.33
CA SER A 98 -3.55 10.35 -3.13
C SER A 98 -3.16 8.88 -3.33
N ASN A 99 -3.86 8.14 -4.19
CA ASN A 99 -3.67 6.70 -4.37
C ASN A 99 -2.84 6.34 -5.60
N LEU A 100 -3.13 6.93 -6.77
CA LEU A 100 -2.49 6.59 -8.04
C LEU A 100 -1.33 7.52 -8.37
N THR A 101 -1.59 8.84 -8.41
CA THR A 101 -0.58 9.82 -8.81
C THR A 101 0.61 9.81 -7.87
N SER A 102 0.38 9.65 -6.56
CA SER A 102 1.44 9.54 -5.54
C SER A 102 2.41 8.39 -5.82
N SER A 103 1.88 7.21 -6.20
CA SER A 103 2.71 6.05 -6.54
C SER A 103 3.47 6.24 -7.84
N PHE A 104 2.82 6.82 -8.86
CA PHE A 104 3.45 7.08 -10.15
C PHE A 104 4.57 8.13 -10.05
N VAL A 105 4.32 9.26 -9.40
CA VAL A 105 5.29 10.35 -9.26
C VAL A 105 6.53 9.87 -8.50
N LEU A 106 6.32 9.16 -7.41
CA LEU A 106 7.43 8.64 -6.61
C LEU A 106 8.21 7.54 -7.35
N ALA A 107 7.51 6.62 -8.05
CA ALA A 107 8.17 5.60 -8.88
C ALA A 107 9.00 6.24 -9.98
N ARG A 108 8.45 7.23 -10.70
CA ARG A 108 9.16 7.95 -11.76
C ARG A 108 10.45 8.62 -11.25
N ALA A 109 10.42 9.24 -10.07
CA ALA A 109 11.60 9.84 -9.45
C ALA A 109 12.64 8.79 -9.02
N ALA A 110 12.19 7.61 -8.58
CA ALA A 110 13.06 6.54 -8.06
C ALA A 110 13.72 5.70 -9.15
N LEU A 111 13.08 5.55 -10.32
CA LEU A 111 13.50 4.62 -11.37
C LEU A 111 14.94 4.79 -11.85
N PRO A 112 15.51 6.02 -12.04
CA PRO A 112 16.91 6.16 -12.41
C PRO A 112 17.86 5.49 -11.40
N ALA A 113 17.69 5.79 -10.11
CA ALA A 113 18.53 5.25 -9.05
C ALA A 113 18.32 3.74 -8.84
N LEU A 114 17.09 3.25 -8.97
CA LEU A 114 16.79 1.82 -8.90
C LEU A 114 17.41 1.03 -10.06
N ALA A 115 17.44 1.60 -11.28
CA ALA A 115 18.04 0.96 -12.44
C ALA A 115 19.56 0.79 -12.32
N GLU A 116 20.24 1.72 -11.64
CA GLU A 116 21.68 1.61 -11.36
C GLU A 116 22.03 0.42 -10.43
N ARG A 117 21.06 -0.04 -9.64
CA ARG A 117 21.27 -1.05 -8.59
C ARG A 117 20.44 -2.33 -8.80
N SER A 118 19.76 -2.48 -9.93
CA SER A 118 18.84 -3.59 -10.18
C SER A 118 17.80 -3.74 -9.05
N GLY A 119 17.20 -2.63 -8.66
CA GLY A 119 16.38 -2.50 -7.46
C GLY A 119 14.96 -3.06 -7.62
N ALA A 120 14.12 -2.79 -6.62
CA ALA A 120 12.74 -3.27 -6.61
C ALA A 120 11.74 -2.16 -6.22
N ILE A 121 10.55 -2.19 -6.84
CA ILE A 121 9.39 -1.41 -6.45
C ILE A 121 8.30 -2.37 -5.96
N VAL A 122 7.74 -2.09 -4.78
CA VAL A 122 6.54 -2.75 -4.27
C VAL A 122 5.43 -1.73 -4.13
N VAL A 123 4.34 -1.94 -4.86
CA VAL A 123 3.16 -1.07 -4.85
C VAL A 123 2.12 -1.67 -3.90
N VAL A 124 1.67 -0.91 -2.91
CA VAL A 124 0.57 -1.34 -2.04
C VAL A 124 -0.76 -0.90 -2.64
N SER A 125 -1.42 -1.83 -3.33
CA SER A 125 -2.76 -1.66 -3.87
C SER A 125 -3.82 -2.02 -2.81
N SER A 126 -4.77 -2.86 -3.13
CA SER A 126 -5.85 -3.38 -2.27
C SER A 126 -6.56 -4.52 -2.99
N VAL A 127 -7.35 -5.32 -2.29
CA VAL A 127 -8.37 -6.19 -2.94
C VAL A 127 -9.37 -5.36 -3.75
N ALA A 128 -9.57 -4.07 -3.43
CA ALA A 128 -10.31 -3.13 -4.27
C ALA A 128 -9.66 -2.87 -5.65
N GLY A 129 -8.44 -3.31 -5.87
CA GLY A 129 -7.81 -3.35 -7.19
C GLY A 129 -8.12 -4.63 -7.98
N LEU A 130 -8.72 -5.63 -7.33
CA LEU A 130 -9.13 -6.91 -7.93
C LEU A 130 -10.66 -6.98 -8.11
N PHE A 131 -11.39 -6.36 -7.20
CA PHE A 131 -12.86 -6.38 -7.13
C PHE A 131 -13.40 -4.98 -6.86
N ALA A 132 -14.68 -4.77 -7.17
CA ALA A 132 -15.37 -3.55 -6.75
C ALA A 132 -15.82 -3.66 -5.29
N ILE A 133 -15.77 -2.54 -4.58
CA ILE A 133 -16.38 -2.38 -3.27
C ILE A 133 -17.51 -1.35 -3.33
N PRO A 134 -18.60 -1.51 -2.56
CA PRO A 134 -19.72 -0.58 -2.57
C PRO A 134 -19.28 0.84 -2.15
N ASP A 135 -19.89 1.83 -2.78
CA ASP A 135 -19.73 3.25 -2.45
C ASP A 135 -18.27 3.73 -2.40
N ASP A 136 -17.44 3.24 -3.35
CA ASP A 136 -16.02 3.59 -3.36
C ASP A 136 -15.43 3.60 -4.79
N VAL A 137 -16.12 4.28 -5.71
CA VAL A 137 -15.79 4.27 -7.15
C VAL A 137 -14.40 4.82 -7.43
N GLY A 138 -14.02 5.92 -6.79
CA GLY A 138 -12.72 6.57 -7.00
C GLY A 138 -11.55 5.72 -6.51
N TYR A 139 -11.67 5.17 -5.31
CA TYR A 139 -10.66 4.31 -4.73
C TYR A 139 -10.52 3.00 -5.51
N THR A 140 -11.63 2.36 -5.86
CA THR A 140 -11.65 1.15 -6.70
C THR A 140 -10.94 1.40 -8.02
N ALA A 141 -11.27 2.49 -8.72
CA ALA A 141 -10.62 2.85 -9.98
C ALA A 141 -9.10 3.07 -9.81
N ALA A 142 -8.70 3.84 -8.78
CA ALA A 142 -7.30 4.09 -8.49
C ALA A 142 -6.53 2.81 -8.18
N LYS A 143 -7.09 1.90 -7.37
CA LYS A 143 -6.44 0.64 -6.99
C LYS A 143 -6.34 -0.35 -8.15
N HIS A 144 -7.31 -0.41 -9.06
CA HIS A 144 -7.19 -1.14 -10.33
C HIS A 144 -6.09 -0.56 -11.22
N ALA A 145 -6.03 0.77 -11.34
CA ALA A 145 -5.00 1.45 -12.13
C ALA A 145 -3.58 1.17 -11.63
N LEU A 146 -3.37 0.99 -10.30
CA LEU A 146 -2.08 0.61 -9.73
C LEU A 146 -1.60 -0.76 -10.24
N LEU A 147 -2.49 -1.71 -10.51
CA LEU A 147 -2.11 -3.01 -11.08
C LEU A 147 -1.65 -2.88 -12.53
N GLY A 148 -2.30 -2.01 -13.30
CA GLY A 148 -1.85 -1.63 -14.64
C GLY A 148 -0.48 -0.96 -14.62
N LEU A 149 -0.30 0.02 -13.72
CA LEU A 149 0.98 0.71 -13.50
C LEU A 149 2.09 -0.28 -13.13
N THR A 150 1.83 -1.21 -12.21
CA THR A 150 2.79 -2.25 -11.80
C THR A 150 3.28 -3.08 -12.97
N ARG A 151 2.37 -3.55 -13.83
CA ARG A 151 2.72 -4.37 -15.01
C ARG A 151 3.46 -3.57 -16.07
N SER A 152 3.05 -2.33 -16.31
CA SER A 152 3.72 -1.42 -17.26
C SER A 152 5.17 -1.17 -16.83
N LEU A 153 5.38 -0.76 -15.57
CA LEU A 153 6.72 -0.51 -15.05
C LEU A 153 7.59 -1.79 -15.04
N ALA A 154 7.02 -2.94 -14.69
CA ALA A 154 7.74 -4.22 -14.72
C ALA A 154 8.23 -4.56 -16.13
N ARG A 155 7.38 -4.34 -17.16
CA ARG A 155 7.75 -4.57 -18.56
C ARG A 155 8.83 -3.60 -19.05
N ASP A 156 8.67 -2.31 -18.75
CA ASP A 156 9.54 -1.27 -19.31
C ASP A 156 10.92 -1.25 -18.65
N TYR A 157 10.99 -1.57 -17.36
CA TYR A 157 12.22 -1.47 -16.56
C TYR A 157 12.83 -2.82 -16.18
N GLY A 158 12.15 -3.93 -16.43
CA GLY A 158 12.72 -5.28 -16.31
C GLY A 158 14.04 -5.48 -17.07
N PRO A 159 14.18 -5.00 -18.32
CA PRO A 159 15.47 -5.04 -19.05
C PRO A 159 16.61 -4.25 -18.38
N ARG A 160 16.29 -3.35 -17.44
CA ARG A 160 17.25 -2.61 -16.62
C ARG A 160 17.47 -3.24 -15.23
N GLY A 161 16.96 -4.44 -15.00
CA GLY A 161 17.07 -5.16 -13.74
C GLY A 161 16.08 -4.73 -12.67
N VAL A 162 15.17 -3.77 -12.91
CA VAL A 162 14.21 -3.31 -11.91
C VAL A 162 12.99 -4.24 -11.88
N ARG A 163 12.69 -4.80 -10.70
CA ARG A 163 11.48 -5.59 -10.46
C ARG A 163 10.37 -4.69 -9.91
N VAL A 164 9.14 -4.91 -10.37
CA VAL A 164 7.97 -4.13 -9.89
C VAL A 164 6.82 -5.09 -9.63
N ASN A 165 6.34 -5.13 -8.38
CA ASN A 165 5.25 -6.02 -7.96
C ASN A 165 4.21 -5.24 -7.13
N ALA A 166 3.00 -5.76 -7.05
CA ALA A 166 1.94 -5.22 -6.22
C ALA A 166 1.53 -6.19 -5.12
N VAL A 167 1.20 -5.64 -3.96
CA VAL A 167 0.52 -6.34 -2.87
C VAL A 167 -0.92 -5.82 -2.78
N CYS A 168 -1.89 -6.72 -2.64
CA CYS A 168 -3.30 -6.41 -2.52
C CYS A 168 -3.84 -6.86 -1.15
N PRO A 169 -3.74 -6.00 -0.11
CA PRO A 169 -4.32 -6.30 1.20
C PRO A 169 -5.84 -6.25 1.17
N ALA A 170 -6.49 -7.10 1.99
CA ALA A 170 -7.89 -6.93 2.39
C ALA A 170 -7.98 -6.04 3.64
N TRP A 171 -9.08 -6.18 4.40
CA TRP A 171 -9.23 -5.48 5.67
C TRP A 171 -8.03 -5.77 6.57
N THR A 172 -7.25 -4.73 6.78
CA THR A 172 -5.99 -4.79 7.54
C THR A 172 -6.12 -3.93 8.78
N ARG A 173 -5.77 -4.45 9.95
CA ARG A 173 -5.79 -3.69 11.21
C ARG A 173 -4.81 -2.53 11.13
N THR A 174 -5.38 -1.34 10.97
CA THR A 174 -4.67 -0.06 10.86
C THR A 174 -5.60 1.05 11.39
N PRO A 175 -5.07 2.20 11.81
CA PRO A 175 -5.92 3.31 12.27
C PRO A 175 -7.00 3.73 11.26
N GLY A 176 -6.70 3.67 9.95
CA GLY A 176 -7.69 3.99 8.91
C GLY A 176 -8.80 2.95 8.81
N ALA A 177 -8.46 1.66 8.82
CA ALA A 177 -9.44 0.58 8.81
C ALA A 177 -10.27 0.55 10.09
N ASP A 178 -9.66 0.80 11.26
CA ASP A 178 -10.36 0.90 12.54
C ASP A 178 -11.45 1.98 12.51
N ALA A 179 -11.13 3.17 11.96
CA ALA A 179 -12.12 4.23 11.78
C ALA A 179 -13.27 3.83 10.82
N SER A 180 -12.99 3.02 9.78
CA SER A 180 -14.03 2.48 8.91
C SER A 180 -14.89 1.44 9.62
N MET A 181 -14.30 0.61 10.49
CA MET A 181 -15.04 -0.37 11.30
C MET A 181 -15.90 0.34 12.37
N ASP A 182 -15.43 1.43 12.95
CA ASP A 182 -16.24 2.23 13.89
C ASP A 182 -17.51 2.75 13.17
N ARG A 183 -17.35 3.35 11.99
CA ARG A 183 -18.50 3.81 11.18
C ARG A 183 -19.46 2.67 10.80
N LEU A 184 -18.93 1.50 10.46
CA LEU A 184 -19.75 0.32 10.18
C LEU A 184 -20.46 -0.17 11.44
N GLY A 185 -19.76 -0.20 12.58
CA GLY A 185 -20.30 -0.60 13.87
C GLY A 185 -21.50 0.27 14.31
N GLU A 186 -21.37 1.59 14.17
CA GLU A 186 -22.47 2.55 14.43
C GLU A 186 -23.70 2.22 13.57
N ARG A 187 -23.52 1.96 12.27
CA ARG A 187 -24.62 1.62 11.35
C ARG A 187 -25.26 0.26 11.65
N ARG A 188 -24.51 -0.68 12.21
CA ARG A 188 -24.94 -2.08 12.44
C ARG A 188 -25.28 -2.38 13.89
N GLY A 189 -25.08 -1.45 14.81
CA GLY A 189 -25.33 -1.65 16.25
C GLY A 189 -24.34 -2.63 16.89
N VAL A 190 -23.09 -2.67 16.43
CA VAL A 190 -22.03 -3.54 16.97
C VAL A 190 -20.78 -2.70 17.29
N ASP A 191 -19.90 -3.24 18.12
CA ASP A 191 -18.58 -2.66 18.36
C ASP A 191 -17.62 -2.87 17.17
N ARG A 192 -16.43 -2.27 17.21
CA ARG A 192 -15.39 -2.40 16.19
C ARG A 192 -15.04 -3.86 15.89
N GLU A 193 -14.91 -4.68 16.92
CA GLU A 193 -14.61 -6.11 16.76
C GLU A 193 -15.78 -6.85 16.11
N GLY A 194 -17.01 -6.49 16.44
CA GLY A 194 -18.21 -6.95 15.75
C GLY A 194 -18.22 -6.59 14.27
N ALA A 195 -17.83 -5.35 13.93
CA ALA A 195 -17.72 -4.91 12.54
C ALA A 195 -16.63 -5.69 11.78
N TYR A 196 -15.47 -5.94 12.39
CA TYR A 196 -14.46 -6.83 11.80
C TYR A 196 -14.98 -8.25 11.60
N ARG A 197 -15.69 -8.84 12.58
CA ARG A 197 -16.32 -10.17 12.41
C ARG A 197 -17.29 -10.19 11.24
N LEU A 198 -18.13 -9.16 11.09
CA LEU A 198 -19.08 -9.06 9.97
C LEU A 198 -18.35 -9.00 8.62
N THR A 199 -17.30 -8.18 8.50
CA THR A 199 -16.57 -8.02 7.24
C THR A 199 -15.69 -9.20 6.87
N THR A 200 -15.39 -10.07 7.82
CA THR A 200 -14.54 -11.26 7.60
C THR A 200 -15.30 -12.58 7.74
N ALA A 201 -16.63 -12.53 7.84
CA ALA A 201 -17.47 -13.73 8.05
C ALA A 201 -17.30 -14.80 6.95
N HIS A 202 -17.01 -14.39 5.70
CA HIS A 202 -16.79 -15.31 4.58
C HIS A 202 -15.33 -15.34 4.09
N VAL A 203 -14.41 -14.70 4.83
CA VAL A 203 -12.98 -14.80 4.56
C VAL A 203 -12.47 -16.14 5.14
N PRO A 204 -11.75 -16.99 4.40
CA PRO A 204 -11.31 -18.30 4.90
C PRO A 204 -10.59 -18.27 6.25
N LEU A 205 -9.72 -17.28 6.50
CA LEU A 205 -9.06 -17.13 7.80
C LEU A 205 -9.94 -16.50 8.89
N ARG A 206 -11.18 -16.09 8.58
CA ARG A 206 -12.19 -15.54 9.52
C ARG A 206 -11.69 -14.38 10.38
N ARG A 207 -10.71 -13.64 9.93
CA ARG A 207 -10.16 -12.46 10.61
C ARG A 207 -9.59 -11.44 9.64
N PRO A 208 -9.48 -10.17 10.03
CA PRO A 208 -8.68 -9.21 9.27
C PRO A 208 -7.20 -9.63 9.28
N VAL A 209 -6.46 -9.20 8.27
CA VAL A 209 -4.99 -9.34 8.28
C VAL A 209 -4.37 -8.25 9.16
N THR A 210 -3.18 -8.48 9.65
CA THR A 210 -2.41 -7.47 10.39
C THR A 210 -1.53 -6.66 9.44
N ALA A 211 -1.18 -5.45 9.85
CA ALA A 211 -0.22 -4.62 9.10
C ALA A 211 1.13 -5.32 8.94
N ASP A 212 1.51 -6.14 9.92
CA ASP A 212 2.77 -6.87 9.92
C ASP A 212 2.77 -8.04 8.93
N GLU A 213 1.63 -8.74 8.72
CA GLU A 213 1.48 -9.78 7.68
C GLU A 213 1.61 -9.17 6.27
N VAL A 214 1.02 -8.00 6.04
CA VAL A 214 1.18 -7.28 4.76
C VAL A 214 2.63 -6.82 4.59
N ALA A 215 3.24 -6.29 5.64
CA ALA A 215 4.64 -5.85 5.62
C ALA A 215 5.60 -7.02 5.30
N ALA A 216 5.33 -8.23 5.80
CA ALA A 216 6.12 -9.42 5.47
C ALA A 216 6.11 -9.71 3.96
N ALA A 217 4.94 -9.63 3.31
CA ALA A 217 4.82 -9.79 1.87
C ALA A 217 5.57 -8.68 1.09
N CYS A 218 5.48 -7.42 1.56
CA CYS A 218 6.23 -6.32 0.97
C CYS A 218 7.74 -6.54 1.04
N VAL A 219 8.26 -6.98 2.19
CA VAL A 219 9.69 -7.26 2.40
C VAL A 219 10.13 -8.44 1.52
N PHE A 220 9.35 -9.52 1.45
CA PHE A 220 9.64 -10.64 0.55
C PHE A 220 9.77 -10.18 -0.90
N LEU A 221 8.78 -9.44 -1.45
CA LEU A 221 8.82 -8.97 -2.82
C LEU A 221 9.96 -7.95 -3.09
N ALA A 222 10.40 -7.24 -2.07
CA ALA A 222 11.54 -6.33 -2.14
C ALA A 222 12.89 -7.06 -2.09
N SER A 223 12.96 -8.24 -1.49
CA SER A 223 14.18 -9.00 -1.23
C SER A 223 14.72 -9.73 -2.45
N PRO A 224 15.99 -10.21 -2.41
CA PRO A 224 16.58 -11.08 -3.43
C PRO A 224 15.84 -12.41 -3.60
N ASP A 225 15.11 -12.90 -2.59
CA ASP A 225 14.32 -14.14 -2.68
C ASP A 225 13.21 -14.05 -3.73
N ALA A 226 12.79 -12.83 -4.09
CA ALA A 226 11.84 -12.57 -5.16
C ALA A 226 12.49 -12.21 -6.50
N SER A 227 13.76 -12.61 -6.73
CA SER A 227 14.57 -12.22 -7.91
C SER A 227 13.94 -12.57 -9.26
N ALA A 228 13.13 -13.62 -9.34
CA ALA A 228 12.41 -14.03 -10.55
C ALA A 228 10.96 -13.51 -10.60
N ILE A 229 10.54 -12.66 -9.64
CA ILE A 229 9.15 -12.19 -9.54
C ILE A 229 9.10 -10.71 -9.94
N THR A 230 8.42 -10.41 -11.07
CA THR A 230 8.12 -9.06 -11.53
C THR A 230 6.79 -9.04 -12.28
N GLY A 231 6.04 -7.94 -12.17
CA GLY A 231 4.67 -7.81 -12.71
C GLY A 231 3.60 -8.58 -11.95
N ALA A 232 3.96 -9.21 -10.83
CA ALA A 232 3.05 -10.01 -10.03
C ALA A 232 2.11 -9.13 -9.19
N VAL A 233 0.92 -9.68 -8.94
CA VAL A 233 -0.08 -9.13 -8.01
C VAL A 233 -0.30 -10.19 -6.92
N LEU A 234 0.09 -9.88 -5.70
CA LEU A 234 0.02 -10.79 -4.56
C LEU A 234 -1.09 -10.37 -3.60
N PRO A 235 -2.22 -11.09 -3.54
CA PRO A 235 -3.22 -10.88 -2.49
C PRO A 235 -2.65 -11.25 -1.11
N VAL A 236 -2.90 -10.39 -0.12
CA VAL A 236 -2.64 -10.65 1.31
C VAL A 236 -3.94 -10.36 2.04
N ASP A 237 -4.86 -11.29 1.96
CA ASP A 237 -6.28 -11.04 2.14
C ASP A 237 -7.02 -12.11 2.97
N GLY A 238 -6.28 -13.02 3.59
CA GLY A 238 -6.86 -14.12 4.36
C GLY A 238 -7.66 -15.12 3.52
N GLY A 239 -7.51 -15.07 2.18
CA GLY A 239 -8.20 -15.92 1.22
C GLY A 239 -9.49 -15.31 0.67
N SER A 240 -9.80 -14.03 0.94
CA SER A 240 -11.06 -13.41 0.48
C SER A 240 -11.21 -13.42 -1.05
N SER A 241 -10.12 -13.35 -1.81
CA SER A 241 -10.14 -13.42 -3.28
C SER A 241 -10.21 -14.85 -3.83
N ALA A 242 -10.15 -15.87 -3.00
CA ALA A 242 -10.20 -17.27 -3.40
C ALA A 242 -11.60 -17.90 -3.29
N VAL A 243 -12.58 -17.17 -2.75
CA VAL A 243 -13.93 -17.68 -2.52
C VAL A 243 -14.93 -17.10 -3.54
N ASP A 244 -15.82 -17.94 -4.01
CA ASP A 244 -17.01 -17.52 -4.73
C ASP A 244 -18.13 -17.22 -3.71
N LEU A 245 -18.49 -15.94 -3.58
CA LEU A 245 -19.53 -15.49 -2.65
C LEU A 245 -20.89 -16.15 -2.92
N SER A 246 -21.17 -16.62 -4.15
CA SER A 246 -22.41 -17.36 -4.45
C SER A 246 -22.48 -18.70 -3.71
N THR A 247 -21.34 -19.22 -3.26
CA THR A 247 -21.26 -20.48 -2.50
C THR A 247 -21.29 -20.27 -0.98
N ALA A 248 -21.31 -19.03 -0.49
CA ALA A 248 -21.33 -18.74 0.95
C ALA A 248 -22.53 -19.36 1.71
N ALA A 249 -23.62 -19.67 0.99
CA ALA A 249 -24.78 -20.38 1.55
C ALA A 249 -24.49 -21.84 1.94
N PHE A 250 -23.36 -22.40 1.50
CA PHE A 250 -22.91 -23.74 1.89
C PHE A 250 -21.94 -23.72 3.08
N ASP A 251 -21.55 -22.53 3.55
CA ASP A 251 -20.72 -22.42 4.75
C ASP A 251 -21.53 -22.91 5.96
N ASP A 252 -20.92 -23.73 6.80
CA ASP A 252 -21.51 -24.10 8.08
C ASP A 252 -21.67 -22.84 8.96
N PRO A 253 -22.79 -22.71 9.70
CA PRO A 253 -23.09 -21.55 10.53
C PRO A 253 -22.10 -21.33 11.68
#